data_daed4a0d2f28ed13b33f6e31c15ae286
#
_entry.id   daed4a0d2f28ed13b33f6e31c15ae286
#
_cell.length_a   1.000
_cell.length_b   1.000
_cell.length_c   1.000
_cell.angle_alpha   90.00
_cell.angle_beta   90.00
_cell.angle_gamma   90.00
#
_symmetry.space_group_name_H-M   'P 1'
#
loop_
_entity.id
_entity.type
_entity.pdbx_description
1 polymer ?
#
loop_
_entity_poly.entity_id
_entity_poly.type
_entity_poly.pdbx_seq_one_letter_code
_entity_poly.pdbx_strand_id
1 'polypeptide(L)'
;MLRVQKVVSVIASACLAGSSAFAVIAFDNSFYSTRNKERDVRKSTSLIILHTTEAPSSSALRKLSDLGECNFCINEAGRVFRVIDHKREAYHAGRSMWNGRCNVDEFSVGIEVCGYHDKPPSAAQYTALAALIGELKYIYKISDGCVLTHSQVAYGAPNKWQRSSHRGRKRCGMLFATLPVRARLGLKARAAYDPDLRARRLADADPYLSRVLYGKATQFKQPVVRQGVGADLNVIGIGRSAWDIARDAYDDATTLYVLPNGTKKRGNQLANFKLLPNGTKVMVNAPADNRLEKFQVVGDNGKAQDIAGDEVLKASTVYVYPDGRYMRGSQIGAAGVLKLPYGTKVLVGYEIGGPISSSRPAASICGNRWRSPDTYFLIAGALVPGSKVDDAKIPSGAMLFFKR
;
A
#
# COMPACT_ATOMS: atom_id res chain seq x y z
N MET A 1 3.44 -84.06 15.04
CA MET A 1 2.84 -83.40 16.22
C MET A 1 3.16 -81.88 16.18
N LEU A 2 2.29 -81.09 15.58
CA LEU A 2 2.43 -79.64 15.56
C LEU A 2 1.55 -79.05 16.67
N ARG A 3 2.17 -78.28 17.56
CA ARG A 3 1.45 -77.52 18.57
C ARG A 3 1.01 -76.16 17.94
N VAL A 4 -0.30 -75.93 17.91
CA VAL A 4 -0.92 -74.67 17.54
C VAL A 4 -0.89 -73.73 18.77
N GLN A 5 -0.14 -72.65 18.71
CA GLN A 5 -0.21 -71.58 19.70
C GLN A 5 -1.36 -70.63 19.32
N LYS A 6 -2.33 -70.44 20.23
CA LYS A 6 -3.36 -69.45 20.16
C LYS A 6 -2.77 -68.07 20.53
N VAL A 7 -2.79 -67.13 19.59
CA VAL A 7 -2.49 -65.77 19.86
C VAL A 7 -3.78 -65.15 20.37
N VAL A 8 -3.79 -64.71 21.61
CA VAL A 8 -4.85 -63.89 22.19
C VAL A 8 -4.53 -62.41 21.89
N SER A 9 -5.29 -61.78 20.99
CA SER A 9 -5.23 -60.34 20.77
C SER A 9 -5.96 -59.61 21.89
N VAL A 10 -5.22 -58.89 22.72
CA VAL A 10 -5.75 -57.94 23.67
C VAL A 10 -5.89 -56.63 22.93
N ILE A 11 -7.13 -56.21 22.65
CA ILE A 11 -7.45 -54.89 22.16
C ILE A 11 -7.42 -53.96 23.38
N ALA A 12 -6.33 -53.20 23.53
CA ALA A 12 -6.25 -52.12 24.48
C ALA A 12 -6.92 -50.89 23.84
N SER A 13 -8.16 -50.56 24.27
CA SER A 13 -8.78 -49.28 23.99
C SER A 13 -7.99 -48.20 24.70
N ALA A 14 -7.10 -47.53 23.99
CA ALA A 14 -6.46 -46.32 24.45
C ALA A 14 -7.48 -45.14 24.34
N CYS A 15 -7.99 -44.68 25.46
CA CYS A 15 -8.64 -43.37 25.59
C CYS A 15 -7.62 -42.31 25.23
N LEU A 16 -7.68 -41.79 24.03
CA LEU A 16 -6.96 -40.57 23.61
C LEU A 16 -7.60 -39.38 24.31
N ALA A 17 -7.19 -39.10 25.54
CA ALA A 17 -7.29 -37.79 26.11
C ALA A 17 -6.43 -36.86 25.25
N GLY A 18 -7.08 -35.93 24.53
CA GLY A 18 -6.43 -35.01 23.61
C GLY A 18 -5.50 -34.04 24.34
N SER A 19 -4.29 -34.46 24.60
CA SER A 19 -3.17 -33.54 24.81
C SER A 19 -2.82 -32.97 23.45
N SER A 20 -3.17 -31.72 23.22
CA SER A 20 -2.64 -30.92 22.12
C SER A 20 -1.12 -30.88 22.31
N ALA A 21 -0.39 -31.80 21.70
CA ALA A 21 1.05 -31.71 21.60
C ALA A 21 1.35 -30.46 20.81
N PHE A 22 1.76 -29.39 21.48
CA PHE A 22 2.31 -28.21 20.80
C PHE A 22 3.53 -28.69 20.01
N ALA A 23 3.50 -28.51 18.70
CA ALA A 23 4.67 -28.78 17.88
C ALA A 23 5.82 -27.90 18.43
N VAL A 24 6.92 -28.57 18.78
CA VAL A 24 8.12 -27.86 19.27
C VAL A 24 8.61 -26.95 18.14
N ILE A 25 8.60 -25.64 18.37
CA ILE A 25 9.06 -24.66 17.37
C ILE A 25 10.59 -24.69 17.32
N ALA A 26 11.13 -25.01 16.16
CA ALA A 26 12.55 -24.86 15.90
C ALA A 26 12.86 -23.39 15.59
N PHE A 27 13.62 -22.73 16.44
CA PHE A 27 14.06 -21.36 16.23
C PHE A 27 15.35 -21.31 15.43
N ASP A 28 15.36 -20.48 14.37
CA ASP A 28 16.57 -20.12 13.65
C ASP A 28 17.25 -18.94 14.35
N ASN A 29 18.52 -19.09 14.69
CA ASN A 29 19.32 -18.06 15.37
C ASN A 29 20.28 -17.33 14.41
N SER A 30 20.19 -17.55 13.11
CA SER A 30 21.09 -16.90 12.14
C SER A 30 20.98 -15.38 12.12
N PHE A 31 19.87 -14.85 12.61
CA PHE A 31 19.61 -13.42 12.79
C PHE A 31 19.48 -13.01 14.27
N TYR A 32 20.11 -13.75 15.17
CA TYR A 32 20.15 -13.36 16.58
C TYR A 32 20.94 -12.07 16.77
N SER A 33 20.33 -11.06 17.34
CA SER A 33 20.90 -9.72 17.43
C SER A 33 22.05 -9.64 18.44
N THR A 34 23.14 -8.98 18.05
CA THR A 34 24.24 -8.63 18.97
C THR A 34 23.78 -7.70 20.10
N ARG A 35 22.71 -6.93 19.85
CA ARG A 35 22.09 -6.05 20.85
C ARG A 35 21.34 -6.78 21.96
N ASN A 36 21.18 -8.09 21.85
CA ASN A 36 20.44 -8.85 22.87
C ASN A 36 20.97 -8.65 24.29
N LYS A 37 22.29 -8.53 24.44
CA LYS A 37 22.93 -8.32 25.75
C LYS A 37 22.66 -6.91 26.33
N GLU A 38 22.39 -5.95 25.48
CA GLU A 38 22.09 -4.55 25.82
C GLU A 38 20.64 -4.32 26.22
N ARG A 39 19.77 -5.31 25.99
CA ARG A 39 18.34 -5.21 26.26
C ARG A 39 18.02 -5.63 27.69
N ASP A 40 17.19 -4.86 28.37
CA ASP A 40 16.74 -5.17 29.70
C ASP A 40 15.88 -6.43 29.74
N VAL A 41 15.94 -7.16 30.84
CA VAL A 41 15.02 -8.26 31.11
C VAL A 41 13.70 -7.68 31.60
N ARG A 42 12.60 -8.02 30.91
CA ARG A 42 11.28 -7.53 31.30
C ARG A 42 10.87 -8.00 32.71
N LYS A 43 10.33 -7.08 33.48
CA LYS A 43 9.78 -7.40 34.82
C LYS A 43 8.50 -8.23 34.72
N SER A 44 7.72 -8.03 33.67
CA SER A 44 6.49 -8.78 33.38
C SER A 44 6.20 -8.78 31.89
N THR A 45 5.48 -9.80 31.40
CA THR A 45 5.03 -9.86 30.01
C THR A 45 3.54 -10.14 30.02
N SER A 46 2.75 -9.19 29.55
CA SER A 46 1.28 -9.25 29.57
C SER A 46 0.64 -9.12 28.19
N LEU A 47 1.41 -8.78 27.16
CA LEU A 47 0.92 -8.62 25.81
C LEU A 47 1.81 -9.36 24.80
N ILE A 48 1.21 -9.78 23.69
CA ILE A 48 1.89 -10.14 22.46
C ILE A 48 1.48 -9.12 21.39
N ILE A 49 2.46 -8.49 20.74
CA ILE A 49 2.21 -7.52 19.68
C ILE A 49 2.61 -8.08 18.33
N LEU A 50 1.63 -8.15 17.43
CA LEU A 50 1.81 -8.66 16.08
C LEU A 50 2.08 -7.51 15.12
N HIS A 51 3.11 -7.68 14.30
CA HIS A 51 3.56 -6.72 13.31
C HIS A 51 3.58 -7.34 11.92
N THR A 52 3.60 -6.49 10.90
CA THR A 52 4.06 -6.81 9.56
C THR A 52 5.31 -5.97 9.30
N THR A 53 6.35 -6.58 8.72
CA THR A 53 7.64 -5.89 8.48
C THR A 53 7.54 -4.75 7.47
N GLU A 54 6.44 -4.70 6.71
CA GLU A 54 6.23 -3.80 5.58
C GLU A 54 7.32 -3.94 4.49
N ALA A 55 7.94 -5.12 4.44
CA ALA A 55 9.00 -5.49 3.53
C ALA A 55 9.13 -7.03 3.45
N PRO A 56 9.74 -7.58 2.39
CA PRO A 56 10.06 -9.01 2.32
C PRO A 56 11.21 -9.37 3.29
N SER A 57 11.31 -10.67 3.62
CA SER A 57 12.35 -11.18 4.55
C SER A 57 13.76 -10.87 4.10
N SER A 58 14.01 -10.80 2.79
CA SER A 58 15.35 -10.51 2.20
C SER A 58 15.91 -9.16 2.63
N SER A 59 15.07 -8.18 2.92
CA SER A 59 15.47 -6.84 3.39
C SER A 59 15.19 -6.63 4.88
N ALA A 60 14.13 -7.23 5.42
CA ALA A 60 13.69 -6.99 6.79
C ALA A 60 14.56 -7.64 7.86
N LEU A 61 14.96 -8.91 7.68
CA LEU A 61 15.63 -9.69 8.72
C LEU A 61 16.94 -9.07 9.20
N ARG A 62 17.78 -8.60 8.28
CA ARG A 62 19.04 -7.94 8.65
C ARG A 62 18.79 -6.69 9.48
N LYS A 63 17.86 -5.82 9.03
CA LYS A 63 17.52 -4.58 9.74
C LYS A 63 16.99 -4.88 11.15
N LEU A 64 16.07 -5.83 11.28
CA LEU A 64 15.50 -6.22 12.57
C LEU A 64 16.58 -6.76 13.51
N SER A 65 17.53 -7.54 12.99
CA SER A 65 18.66 -8.08 13.75
C SER A 65 19.64 -6.96 14.18
N ASP A 66 20.03 -6.11 13.25
CA ASP A 66 21.01 -5.04 13.53
C ASP A 66 20.49 -4.03 14.57
N LEU A 67 19.19 -3.77 14.57
CA LEU A 67 18.54 -2.81 15.47
C LEU A 67 17.91 -3.45 16.71
N GLY A 68 17.69 -4.77 16.72
CA GLY A 68 17.00 -5.48 17.80
C GLY A 68 15.54 -5.05 17.94
N GLU A 69 14.84 -4.94 16.81
CA GLU A 69 13.47 -4.38 16.71
C GLU A 69 12.34 -5.41 16.87
N CYS A 70 12.62 -6.66 17.21
CA CYS A 70 11.59 -7.65 17.56
C CYS A 70 12.17 -8.79 18.39
N ASN A 71 11.31 -9.57 19.06
CA ASN A 71 11.73 -10.81 19.68
C ASN A 71 11.79 -11.94 18.65
N PHE A 72 10.80 -12.03 17.78
CA PHE A 72 10.73 -13.04 16.74
C PHE A 72 10.35 -12.42 15.38
N CYS A 73 10.85 -13.03 14.30
CA CYS A 73 10.45 -12.72 12.94
C CYS A 73 10.10 -14.02 12.20
N ILE A 74 9.01 -13.98 11.40
CA ILE A 74 8.54 -15.12 10.61
C ILE A 74 8.64 -14.76 9.13
N ASN A 75 9.47 -15.50 8.37
CA ASN A 75 9.58 -15.26 6.92
C ASN A 75 8.42 -15.89 6.14
N GLU A 76 8.36 -15.66 4.84
CA GLU A 76 7.29 -16.10 3.94
C GLU A 76 7.12 -17.62 3.90
N ALA A 77 8.20 -18.38 4.17
CA ALA A 77 8.21 -19.83 4.25
C ALA A 77 7.78 -20.37 5.64
N GLY A 78 7.42 -19.48 6.58
CA GLY A 78 7.03 -19.88 7.94
C GLY A 78 8.20 -20.21 8.86
N ARG A 79 9.46 -19.93 8.47
CA ARG A 79 10.62 -20.10 9.34
C ARG A 79 10.61 -19.02 10.42
N VAL A 80 10.78 -19.43 11.68
CA VAL A 80 10.76 -18.56 12.85
C VAL A 80 12.19 -18.23 13.28
N PHE A 81 12.56 -16.95 13.15
CA PHE A 81 13.85 -16.43 13.60
C PHE A 81 13.70 -15.82 14.98
N ARG A 82 14.62 -16.16 15.89
CA ARG A 82 14.75 -15.49 17.16
C ARG A 82 15.76 -14.35 17.00
N VAL A 83 15.29 -13.12 17.20
CA VAL A 83 16.11 -11.89 17.07
C VAL A 83 16.58 -11.40 18.44
N ILE A 84 15.66 -11.17 19.35
CA ILE A 84 15.94 -10.86 20.76
C ILE A 84 15.32 -11.94 21.62
N ASP A 85 15.99 -12.32 22.70
CA ASP A 85 15.44 -13.30 23.67
C ASP A 85 14.04 -12.86 24.14
N HIS A 86 13.12 -13.81 24.17
CA HIS A 86 11.72 -13.50 24.51
C HIS A 86 11.51 -12.99 25.95
N LYS A 87 12.50 -13.09 26.82
CA LYS A 87 12.47 -12.50 28.18
C LYS A 87 12.95 -11.06 28.21
N ARG A 88 13.60 -10.61 27.13
CA ARG A 88 14.20 -9.27 27.05
C ARG A 88 13.32 -8.32 26.25
N GLU A 89 13.44 -7.05 26.51
CA GLU A 89 12.80 -6.01 25.74
C GLU A 89 13.33 -6.00 24.31
N ALA A 90 12.42 -5.80 23.34
CA ALA A 90 12.79 -5.53 21.96
C ALA A 90 12.07 -4.23 21.56
N TYR A 91 12.74 -3.33 20.85
CA TYR A 91 12.19 -2.01 20.55
C TYR A 91 11.30 -2.04 19.31
N HIS A 92 10.15 -2.75 19.40
CA HIS A 92 9.23 -3.02 18.29
C HIS A 92 8.04 -2.06 18.21
N ALA A 93 7.57 -1.54 19.34
CA ALA A 93 6.32 -0.78 19.39
C ALA A 93 6.50 0.74 19.29
N GLY A 94 7.72 1.23 19.56
CA GLY A 94 8.04 2.66 19.51
C GLY A 94 7.11 3.49 20.39
N ARG A 95 6.60 4.62 19.87
CA ARG A 95 5.63 5.41 20.63
C ARG A 95 4.30 4.67 20.71
N SER A 96 4.09 4.04 21.84
CA SER A 96 2.98 3.13 22.09
C SER A 96 2.37 3.32 23.49
N MET A 97 1.09 2.98 23.61
CA MET A 97 0.33 3.03 24.85
C MET A 97 -0.73 1.93 24.86
N TRP A 98 -0.96 1.31 26.01
CA TRP A 98 -2.08 0.43 26.22
C TRP A 98 -2.56 0.51 27.68
N ASN A 99 -3.84 0.82 27.86
CA ASN A 99 -4.47 1.02 29.17
C ASN A 99 -3.74 2.04 30.04
N GLY A 100 -3.36 3.18 29.46
CA GLY A 100 -2.64 4.27 30.13
C GLY A 100 -1.15 4.03 30.36
N ARG A 101 -0.64 2.82 30.09
CA ARG A 101 0.79 2.53 30.18
C ARG A 101 1.47 2.79 28.84
N CYS A 102 2.42 3.70 28.84
CA CYS A 102 3.28 3.97 27.67
C CYS A 102 4.41 2.93 27.57
N ASN A 103 5.16 2.99 26.45
CA ASN A 103 6.29 2.12 26.18
C ASN A 103 5.94 0.62 26.29
N VAL A 104 5.09 0.17 25.35
CA VAL A 104 4.58 -1.21 25.33
C VAL A 104 5.69 -2.26 25.24
N ASP A 105 6.88 -1.89 24.76
CA ASP A 105 8.07 -2.74 24.71
C ASP A 105 8.43 -3.34 26.06
N GLU A 106 8.26 -2.60 27.16
CA GLU A 106 8.59 -3.02 28.51
C GLU A 106 7.73 -4.19 29.06
N PHE A 107 6.58 -4.47 28.44
CA PHE A 107 5.66 -5.49 28.93
C PHE A 107 5.02 -6.34 27.83
N SER A 108 5.64 -6.39 26.64
CA SER A 108 5.16 -7.19 25.53
C SER A 108 6.25 -7.96 24.78
N VAL A 109 5.86 -9.04 24.12
CA VAL A 109 6.69 -9.74 23.11
C VAL A 109 6.27 -9.26 21.73
N GLY A 110 7.22 -8.79 20.94
CA GLY A 110 7.01 -8.37 19.54
C GLY A 110 7.29 -9.51 18.56
N ILE A 111 6.32 -9.78 17.68
CA ILE A 111 6.44 -10.76 16.60
C ILE A 111 6.24 -10.04 15.26
N GLU A 112 7.28 -10.01 14.45
CA GLU A 112 7.24 -9.53 13.08
C GLU A 112 6.89 -10.65 12.11
N VAL A 113 5.99 -10.40 11.17
CA VAL A 113 5.67 -11.31 10.07
C VAL A 113 6.07 -10.63 8.77
N CYS A 114 6.97 -11.24 8.00
CA CYS A 114 7.44 -10.66 6.74
C CYS A 114 6.29 -10.50 5.75
N GLY A 115 6.11 -9.29 5.26
CA GLY A 115 5.01 -8.91 4.38
C GLY A 115 4.41 -7.56 4.73
N TYR A 116 3.20 -7.31 4.24
CA TYR A 116 2.57 -6.00 4.26
C TYR A 116 1.21 -6.03 4.99
N HIS A 117 0.86 -4.91 5.63
CA HIS A 117 -0.35 -4.79 6.46
C HIS A 117 -1.68 -5.01 5.71
N ASP A 118 -1.69 -4.90 4.38
CA ASP A 118 -2.86 -5.05 3.52
C ASP A 118 -2.88 -6.37 2.72
N LYS A 119 -1.86 -7.22 2.93
CA LYS A 119 -1.76 -8.55 2.29
C LYS A 119 -1.86 -9.66 3.33
N PRO A 120 -2.64 -10.72 3.05
CA PRO A 120 -2.69 -11.84 3.97
C PRO A 120 -1.34 -12.57 3.99
N PRO A 121 -0.88 -13.02 5.16
CA PRO A 121 0.26 -13.92 5.27
C PRO A 121 0.06 -15.23 4.50
N SER A 122 1.18 -15.90 4.18
CA SER A 122 1.15 -17.25 3.60
C SER A 122 0.55 -18.28 4.56
N ALA A 123 0.15 -19.44 4.03
CA ALA A 123 -0.34 -20.54 4.88
C ALA A 123 0.72 -21.00 5.89
N ALA A 124 2.00 -21.04 5.47
CA ALA A 124 3.12 -21.39 6.32
C ALA A 124 3.35 -20.36 7.45
N GLN A 125 3.24 -19.07 7.14
CA GLN A 125 3.31 -18.01 8.15
C GLN A 125 2.18 -18.11 9.17
N TYR A 126 0.94 -18.38 8.74
CA TYR A 126 -0.17 -18.59 9.67
C TYR A 126 0.06 -19.76 10.62
N THR A 127 0.55 -20.89 10.11
CA THR A 127 0.85 -22.08 10.91
C THR A 127 1.93 -21.78 11.96
N ALA A 128 3.04 -21.18 11.53
CA ALA A 128 4.14 -20.82 12.42
C ALA A 128 3.74 -19.78 13.46
N LEU A 129 2.99 -18.74 13.04
CA LEU A 129 2.52 -17.69 13.93
C LEU A 129 1.53 -18.25 14.98
N ALA A 130 0.60 -19.10 14.59
CA ALA A 130 -0.35 -19.73 15.51
C ALA A 130 0.37 -20.58 16.58
N ALA A 131 1.36 -21.38 16.17
CA ALA A 131 2.17 -22.18 17.08
C ALA A 131 2.95 -21.28 18.07
N LEU A 132 3.62 -20.24 17.57
CA LEU A 132 4.41 -19.31 18.39
C LEU A 132 3.53 -18.52 19.38
N ILE A 133 2.37 -18.05 18.95
CA ILE A 133 1.39 -17.40 19.84
C ILE A 133 0.95 -18.39 20.93
N GLY A 134 0.65 -19.65 20.58
CA GLY A 134 0.24 -20.68 21.53
C GLY A 134 1.29 -20.91 22.61
N GLU A 135 2.56 -21.05 22.23
CA GLU A 135 3.69 -21.24 23.14
C GLU A 135 3.87 -20.03 24.08
N LEU A 136 3.90 -18.81 23.53
CA LEU A 136 4.08 -17.60 24.31
C LEU A 136 2.89 -17.34 25.26
N LYS A 137 1.67 -17.61 24.84
CA LYS A 137 0.49 -17.55 25.72
C LYS A 137 0.58 -18.54 26.87
N TYR A 138 1.09 -19.73 26.62
CA TYR A 138 1.30 -20.73 27.67
C TYR A 138 2.36 -20.29 28.68
N ILE A 139 3.52 -19.81 28.19
CA ILE A 139 4.63 -19.35 29.02
C ILE A 139 4.22 -18.18 29.91
N TYR A 140 3.57 -17.16 29.32
CA TYR A 140 3.28 -15.90 30.00
C TYR A 140 1.85 -15.77 30.52
N LYS A 141 1.02 -16.81 30.36
CA LYS A 141 -0.41 -16.83 30.74
C LYS A 141 -1.22 -15.69 30.11
N ILE A 142 -0.92 -15.36 28.84
CA ILE A 142 -1.56 -14.27 28.12
C ILE A 142 -2.90 -14.75 27.55
N SER A 143 -3.95 -13.97 27.82
CA SER A 143 -5.29 -14.23 27.24
C SER A 143 -5.36 -13.82 25.76
N ASP A 144 -6.34 -14.36 25.04
CA ASP A 144 -6.57 -14.00 23.62
C ASP A 144 -6.75 -12.51 23.42
N GLY A 145 -7.48 -11.83 24.32
CA GLY A 145 -7.72 -10.39 24.25
C GLY A 145 -6.46 -9.53 24.39
N CYS A 146 -5.37 -10.11 24.89
CA CYS A 146 -4.06 -9.47 25.06
C CYS A 146 -3.07 -9.77 23.94
N VAL A 147 -3.49 -10.50 22.90
CA VAL A 147 -2.77 -10.59 21.62
C VAL A 147 -3.27 -9.47 20.74
N LEU A 148 -2.47 -8.43 20.60
CA LEU A 148 -2.78 -7.17 19.95
C LEU A 148 -1.93 -6.98 18.68
N THR A 149 -2.18 -5.90 17.96
CA THR A 149 -1.39 -5.49 16.80
C THR A 149 -0.68 -4.16 17.06
N HIS A 150 0.40 -3.90 16.34
CA HIS A 150 1.08 -2.60 16.43
C HIS A 150 0.13 -1.43 16.14
N SER A 151 -0.77 -1.60 15.18
CA SER A 151 -1.80 -0.61 14.86
C SER A 151 -2.75 -0.28 16.01
N GLN A 152 -2.94 -1.21 16.96
CA GLN A 152 -3.77 -0.99 18.15
C GLN A 152 -3.04 -0.23 19.26
N VAL A 153 -1.73 -0.41 19.40
CA VAL A 153 -0.96 0.17 20.51
C VAL A 153 -0.20 1.45 20.14
N ALA A 154 0.18 1.63 18.87
CA ALA A 154 0.88 2.83 18.41
C ALA A 154 0.00 4.08 18.52
N TYR A 155 0.59 5.22 18.89
CA TYR A 155 -0.09 6.50 18.86
C TYR A 155 0.78 7.62 18.29
N GLY A 156 0.14 8.65 17.75
CA GLY A 156 0.76 9.90 17.30
C GLY A 156 0.73 10.96 18.39
N ALA A 157 1.79 11.77 18.47
CA ALA A 157 1.75 13.00 19.24
C ALA A 157 0.83 14.04 18.58
N PRO A 158 0.38 15.05 19.32
CA PRO A 158 -0.30 16.19 18.74
C PRO A 158 0.50 16.79 17.57
N ASN A 159 -0.20 17.21 16.54
CA ASN A 159 0.39 17.83 15.37
C ASN A 159 -0.58 18.87 14.78
N LYS A 160 -0.22 19.51 13.67
CA LYS A 160 -1.06 20.56 13.05
C LYS A 160 -2.43 20.08 12.57
N TRP A 161 -2.60 18.76 12.35
CA TRP A 161 -3.85 18.15 11.87
C TRP A 161 -4.69 17.56 13.01
N GLN A 162 -4.04 17.11 14.07
CA GLN A 162 -4.66 16.47 15.23
C GLN A 162 -4.07 17.08 16.51
N ARG A 163 -4.86 17.89 17.20
CA ARG A 163 -4.41 18.67 18.38
C ARG A 163 -4.17 17.83 19.63
N SER A 164 -4.70 16.60 19.67
CA SER A 164 -4.49 15.65 20.77
C SER A 164 -3.67 14.44 20.34
N SER A 165 -3.08 13.74 21.30
CA SER A 165 -2.48 12.42 21.04
C SER A 165 -3.55 11.47 20.49
N HIS A 166 -3.20 10.64 19.50
CA HIS A 166 -4.21 9.94 18.70
C HIS A 166 -3.75 8.57 18.21
N ARG A 167 -4.71 7.66 18.02
CA ARG A 167 -4.55 6.42 17.25
C ARG A 167 -4.55 6.72 15.74
N GLY A 168 -4.28 5.72 14.91
CA GLY A 168 -4.27 5.84 13.45
C GLY A 168 -2.89 6.12 12.85
N ARG A 169 -1.83 6.16 13.68
CA ARG A 169 -0.47 6.42 13.20
C ARG A 169 0.11 5.27 12.39
N LYS A 170 -0.24 4.02 12.72
CA LYS A 170 0.33 2.79 12.14
C LYS A 170 -0.76 1.84 11.68
N ARG A 171 -0.55 1.20 10.54
CA ARG A 171 -1.41 0.12 10.03
C ARG A 171 -0.76 -1.26 10.11
N CYS A 172 0.51 -1.30 10.51
CA CYS A 172 1.30 -2.50 10.70
C CYS A 172 0.52 -3.54 11.52
N GLY A 173 0.40 -4.74 10.97
CA GLY A 173 -0.28 -5.86 11.61
C GLY A 173 -1.81 -5.77 11.67
N MET A 174 -2.47 -4.76 11.10
CA MET A 174 -3.92 -4.52 11.29
C MET A 174 -4.81 -5.72 10.92
N LEU A 175 -4.43 -6.53 9.93
CA LEU A 175 -5.22 -7.71 9.52
C LEU A 175 -5.29 -8.77 10.63
N PHE A 176 -4.29 -8.87 11.50
CA PHE A 176 -4.28 -9.82 12.60
C PHE A 176 -5.34 -9.53 13.68
N ALA A 177 -5.93 -8.32 13.68
CA ALA A 177 -7.04 -7.99 14.57
C ALA A 177 -8.40 -8.50 14.06
N THR A 178 -8.52 -8.86 12.78
CA THR A 178 -9.78 -9.28 12.17
C THR A 178 -10.21 -10.67 12.65
N LEU A 179 -11.53 -10.89 12.81
CA LEU A 179 -12.04 -12.17 13.33
C LEU A 179 -11.60 -13.41 12.53
N PRO A 180 -11.64 -13.40 11.17
CA PRO A 180 -11.22 -14.57 10.41
C PRO A 180 -9.75 -14.90 10.61
N VAL A 181 -8.89 -13.89 10.70
CA VAL A 181 -7.45 -14.09 10.93
C VAL A 181 -7.21 -14.57 12.35
N ARG A 182 -7.85 -13.98 13.34
CA ARG A 182 -7.75 -14.42 14.75
C ARG A 182 -8.18 -15.89 14.92
N ALA A 183 -9.30 -16.27 14.31
CA ALA A 183 -9.76 -17.66 14.33
C ALA A 183 -8.71 -18.62 13.73
N ARG A 184 -8.09 -18.22 12.60
CA ARG A 184 -7.01 -18.99 11.96
C ARG A 184 -5.75 -19.09 12.84
N LEU A 185 -5.50 -18.09 13.69
CA LEU A 185 -4.42 -18.10 14.68
C LEU A 185 -4.77 -18.84 15.98
N GLY A 186 -5.93 -19.47 16.07
CA GLY A 186 -6.41 -20.17 17.27
C GLY A 186 -6.86 -19.23 18.39
N LEU A 187 -7.09 -17.95 18.09
CA LEU A 187 -7.56 -16.96 19.05
C LEU A 187 -9.10 -16.94 19.05
N LYS A 188 -9.69 -17.36 20.16
CA LYS A 188 -11.15 -17.50 20.31
C LYS A 188 -11.88 -16.18 20.59
N ALA A 189 -11.17 -15.17 21.11
CA ALA A 189 -11.74 -13.87 21.42
C ALA A 189 -11.17 -12.78 20.50
N ARG A 190 -11.97 -11.72 20.28
CA ARG A 190 -11.46 -10.48 19.69
C ARG A 190 -10.35 -9.89 20.55
N ALA A 191 -9.48 -9.10 19.93
CA ALA A 191 -8.65 -8.18 20.67
C ALA A 191 -9.55 -7.26 21.52
N ALA A 192 -9.09 -6.92 22.72
CA ALA A 192 -9.82 -5.97 23.55
C ALA A 192 -10.03 -4.65 22.81
N TYR A 193 -11.21 -4.04 22.96
CA TYR A 193 -11.43 -2.69 22.45
C TYR A 193 -10.49 -1.72 23.19
N ASP A 194 -9.93 -0.80 22.43
CA ASP A 194 -8.93 0.14 22.90
C ASP A 194 -9.36 0.87 24.21
N PRO A 195 -8.69 0.60 25.34
CA PRO A 195 -9.02 1.23 26.61
C PRO A 195 -8.64 2.71 26.66
N ASP A 196 -7.71 3.17 25.80
CA ASP A 196 -7.24 4.54 25.78
C ASP A 196 -8.17 5.44 24.95
N LEU A 197 -8.79 4.90 23.88
CA LEU A 197 -9.90 5.55 23.17
C LEU A 197 -11.13 5.64 24.09
N ARG A 198 -11.48 4.54 24.78
CA ARG A 198 -12.62 4.50 25.69
C ARG A 198 -12.47 5.52 26.81
N ALA A 199 -11.30 5.64 27.39
CA ALA A 199 -10.98 6.59 28.45
C ALA A 199 -10.65 7.99 27.94
N ARG A 200 -10.76 8.25 26.63
CA ARG A 200 -10.47 9.55 25.99
C ARG A 200 -9.03 10.05 26.25
N ARG A 201 -8.09 9.15 26.56
CA ARG A 201 -6.65 9.49 26.63
C ARG A 201 -6.07 9.75 25.24
N LEU A 202 -6.61 9.08 24.23
CA LEU A 202 -6.27 9.24 22.84
C LEU A 202 -7.53 9.53 22.02
N ALA A 203 -7.38 10.29 20.92
CA ALA A 203 -8.41 10.48 19.93
C ALA A 203 -8.32 9.39 18.84
N ASP A 204 -9.43 9.06 18.20
CA ASP A 204 -9.46 8.24 16.99
C ASP A 204 -9.26 9.15 15.77
N ALA A 205 -8.09 9.08 15.15
CA ALA A 205 -7.76 9.86 13.96
C ALA A 205 -7.88 9.05 12.65
N ASP A 206 -8.20 7.77 12.72
CA ASP A 206 -8.43 6.91 11.55
C ASP A 206 -9.64 6.00 11.76
N PRO A 207 -10.87 6.48 11.49
CA PRO A 207 -12.08 5.68 11.63
C PRO A 207 -12.12 4.44 10.74
N TYR A 208 -11.39 4.45 9.62
CA TYR A 208 -11.22 3.26 8.78
C TYR A 208 -10.45 2.18 9.53
N LEU A 209 -9.29 2.52 10.08
CA LEU A 209 -8.50 1.60 10.87
C LEU A 209 -9.29 1.07 12.08
N SER A 210 -10.01 1.92 12.79
CA SER A 210 -10.86 1.51 13.91
C SER A 210 -11.92 0.49 13.51
N ARG A 211 -12.52 0.65 12.33
CA ARG A 211 -13.44 -0.36 11.78
C ARG A 211 -12.73 -1.68 11.48
N VAL A 212 -11.50 -1.65 10.94
CA VAL A 212 -10.70 -2.85 10.73
C VAL A 212 -10.44 -3.57 12.05
N LEU A 213 -9.96 -2.84 13.03
CA LEU A 213 -9.50 -3.41 14.30
C LEU A 213 -10.66 -3.92 15.17
N TYR A 214 -11.80 -3.22 15.15
CA TYR A 214 -12.89 -3.45 16.13
C TYR A 214 -14.27 -3.67 15.48
N GLY A 215 -14.43 -3.44 14.18
CA GLY A 215 -15.70 -3.57 13.46
C GLY A 215 -16.21 -5.01 13.33
N LYS A 216 -17.46 -5.19 12.90
CA LYS A 216 -18.02 -6.52 12.59
C LYS A 216 -17.42 -7.08 11.31
N ALA A 217 -17.14 -8.39 11.27
CA ALA A 217 -16.52 -9.08 10.12
C ALA A 217 -17.28 -8.89 8.79
N THR A 218 -18.62 -8.73 8.84
CA THR A 218 -19.48 -8.53 7.68
C THR A 218 -19.32 -7.17 7.01
N GLN A 219 -18.63 -6.22 7.63
CA GLN A 219 -18.37 -4.88 7.07
C GLN A 219 -16.99 -4.79 6.38
N PHE A 220 -16.23 -5.88 6.42
CA PHE A 220 -14.94 -5.98 5.77
C PHE A 220 -15.07 -6.60 4.38
N LYS A 221 -15.53 -5.81 3.40
CA LYS A 221 -15.03 -6.00 2.04
C LYS A 221 -13.61 -5.44 2.08
N GLN A 222 -12.58 -6.32 2.03
CA GLN A 222 -11.27 -5.87 1.58
C GLN A 222 -11.52 -5.01 0.34
N PRO A 223 -10.90 -3.84 0.20
CA PRO A 223 -10.82 -3.25 -1.12
C PRO A 223 -10.19 -4.35 -1.99
N VAL A 224 -11.02 -4.95 -2.82
CA VAL A 224 -10.55 -5.87 -3.86
C VAL A 224 -9.62 -5.00 -4.68
N VAL A 225 -8.33 -5.27 -4.61
CA VAL A 225 -7.37 -4.77 -5.58
C VAL A 225 -7.79 -5.42 -6.89
N ARG A 226 -8.77 -4.81 -7.55
CA ARG A 226 -9.08 -5.13 -8.95
C ARG A 226 -7.87 -4.63 -9.72
N GLN A 227 -7.01 -5.54 -10.10
CA GLN A 227 -6.13 -5.32 -11.23
C GLN A 227 -7.04 -5.07 -12.42
N GLY A 228 -7.00 -3.87 -12.92
CA GLY A 228 -7.71 -3.51 -14.16
C GLY A 228 -8.86 -2.52 -13.94
N VAL A 229 -8.67 -1.34 -14.47
CA VAL A 229 -9.68 -0.36 -14.92
C VAL A 229 -10.55 0.26 -13.82
N GLY A 230 -10.04 1.34 -13.23
CA GLY A 230 -10.78 2.26 -12.38
C GLY A 230 -9.85 3.29 -11.73
N ALA A 231 -9.91 4.52 -12.19
CA ALA A 231 -8.92 5.57 -12.01
C ALA A 231 -8.66 6.06 -10.57
N ASP A 232 -9.36 5.56 -9.55
CA ASP A 232 -9.36 6.20 -8.22
C ASP A 232 -8.68 5.40 -7.09
N LEU A 233 -8.13 4.21 -7.36
CA LEU A 233 -7.58 3.33 -6.32
C LEU A 233 -6.16 3.70 -5.86
N ASN A 234 -5.46 4.56 -6.59
CA ASN A 234 -4.07 4.92 -6.34
C ASN A 234 -3.91 6.41 -6.00
N VAL A 235 -4.77 6.94 -5.15
CA VAL A 235 -4.75 8.36 -4.76
C VAL A 235 -4.25 8.51 -3.33
N ILE A 236 -3.29 9.41 -3.12
CA ILE A 236 -2.84 9.83 -1.79
C ILE A 236 -3.97 10.57 -1.11
N GLY A 237 -4.27 10.21 0.14
CA GLY A 237 -5.35 10.80 0.91
C GLY A 237 -5.12 10.68 2.40
N ILE A 238 -6.14 11.04 3.19
CA ILE A 238 -6.08 10.90 4.65
C ILE A 238 -5.84 9.42 4.99
N GLY A 239 -4.70 9.13 5.59
CA GLY A 239 -4.31 7.78 6.00
C GLY A 239 -3.79 6.87 4.87
N ARG A 240 -3.51 7.41 3.68
CA ARG A 240 -2.92 6.66 2.57
C ARG A 240 -1.77 7.45 1.94
N SER A 241 -0.56 7.12 2.30
CA SER A 241 0.66 7.77 1.82
C SER A 241 1.13 7.20 0.47
N ALA A 242 2.14 7.84 -0.12
CA ALA A 242 2.85 7.33 -1.29
C ALA A 242 3.39 5.90 -1.06
N TRP A 243 3.94 5.66 0.12
CA TRP A 243 4.46 4.37 0.50
C TRP A 243 3.35 3.31 0.65
N ASP A 244 2.18 3.67 1.21
CA ASP A 244 1.03 2.76 1.29
C ASP A 244 0.56 2.29 -0.08
N ILE A 245 0.77 3.09 -1.13
CA ILE A 245 0.36 2.79 -2.50
C ILE A 245 1.48 2.07 -3.27
N ALA A 246 2.69 2.61 -3.26
CA ALA A 246 3.78 2.18 -4.13
C ALA A 246 4.78 1.23 -3.47
N ARG A 247 4.72 1.05 -2.12
CA ARG A 247 5.63 0.18 -1.36
C ARG A 247 7.09 0.52 -1.61
N ASP A 248 7.92 -0.49 -1.81
CA ASP A 248 9.34 -0.35 -2.07
C ASP A 248 9.67 0.41 -3.38
N ALA A 249 8.66 0.56 -4.25
CA ALA A 249 8.80 1.33 -5.49
C ALA A 249 8.41 2.81 -5.34
N TYR A 250 8.14 3.30 -4.11
CA TYR A 250 7.64 4.68 -3.92
C TYR A 250 8.62 5.77 -4.38
N ASP A 251 9.91 5.52 -4.29
CA ASP A 251 10.99 6.41 -4.74
C ASP A 251 11.61 5.98 -6.08
N ASP A 252 11.05 4.97 -6.75
CA ASP A 252 11.55 4.45 -8.00
C ASP A 252 11.24 5.39 -9.19
N ALA A 253 12.12 5.39 -10.19
CA ALA A 253 11.93 6.06 -11.48
C ALA A 253 10.71 5.52 -12.26
N THR A 254 10.27 4.30 -11.98
CA THR A 254 9.08 3.69 -12.58
C THR A 254 7.77 4.10 -11.91
N THR A 255 7.81 4.74 -10.74
CA THR A 255 6.62 5.25 -10.08
C THR A 255 6.36 6.70 -10.47
N LEU A 256 5.18 6.95 -11.01
CA LEU A 256 4.73 8.28 -11.45
C LEU A 256 3.71 8.85 -10.47
N TYR A 257 3.97 10.07 -10.01
CA TYR A 257 3.08 10.88 -9.18
C TYR A 257 2.46 11.99 -10.03
N VAL A 258 1.14 12.05 -10.04
CA VAL A 258 0.39 13.13 -10.68
C VAL A 258 -0.29 13.94 -9.58
N LEU A 259 0.22 15.12 -9.31
CA LEU A 259 -0.29 16.01 -8.28
C LEU A 259 -1.67 16.56 -8.67
N PRO A 260 -2.49 17.07 -7.73
CA PRO A 260 -3.81 17.63 -8.03
C PRO A 260 -3.79 18.79 -9.03
N ASN A 261 -2.69 19.52 -9.08
CA ASN A 261 -2.47 20.59 -10.06
C ASN A 261 -2.00 20.06 -11.44
N GLY A 262 -1.95 18.72 -11.64
CA GLY A 262 -1.51 18.10 -12.88
C GLY A 262 -0.01 17.88 -12.99
N THR A 263 0.82 18.40 -12.07
CA THR A 263 2.27 18.19 -12.09
C THR A 263 2.58 16.70 -12.01
N LYS A 264 3.44 16.23 -12.89
CA LYS A 264 3.94 14.86 -12.91
C LYS A 264 5.38 14.82 -12.41
N LYS A 265 5.67 13.92 -11.48
CA LYS A 265 7.02 13.65 -10.99
C LYS A 265 7.25 12.16 -10.86
N ARG A 266 8.45 11.71 -11.17
CA ARG A 266 8.88 10.33 -10.88
C ARG A 266 9.30 10.22 -9.43
N GLY A 267 9.23 9.00 -8.87
CA GLY A 267 9.62 8.76 -7.48
C GLY A 267 11.03 9.27 -7.17
N ASN A 268 12.00 8.98 -8.03
CA ASN A 268 13.38 9.43 -7.90
C ASN A 268 13.61 10.96 -8.06
N GLN A 269 12.56 11.71 -8.42
CA GLN A 269 12.58 13.18 -8.53
C GLN A 269 11.97 13.87 -7.31
N LEU A 270 11.43 13.10 -6.36
CA LEU A 270 10.76 13.61 -5.18
C LEU A 270 11.71 13.57 -3.98
N ALA A 271 12.05 14.75 -3.46
CA ALA A 271 12.88 14.86 -2.26
C ALA A 271 12.13 14.55 -0.95
N ASN A 272 10.81 14.72 -0.93
CA ASN A 272 9.99 14.52 0.27
C ASN A 272 8.56 14.06 -0.04
N PHE A 273 8.30 12.78 0.13
CA PHE A 273 7.00 12.15 -0.11
C PHE A 273 5.93 12.53 0.92
N LYS A 274 6.32 13.02 2.09
CA LYS A 274 5.38 13.47 3.13
C LYS A 274 4.69 14.78 2.79
N LEU A 275 5.24 15.52 1.83
CA LEU A 275 4.69 16.79 1.37
C LEU A 275 3.76 16.64 0.15
N LEU A 276 3.56 15.42 -0.34
CA LEU A 276 2.63 15.19 -1.44
C LEU A 276 1.20 15.53 -1.01
N PRO A 277 0.51 16.39 -1.75
CA PRO A 277 -0.84 16.80 -1.40
C PRO A 277 -1.85 15.66 -1.53
N ASN A 278 -2.90 15.68 -0.71
CA ASN A 278 -4.04 14.81 -0.88
C ASN A 278 -4.63 14.96 -2.29
N GLY A 279 -5.06 13.87 -2.90
CA GLY A 279 -5.51 13.86 -4.29
C GLY A 279 -4.40 13.57 -5.31
N THR A 280 -3.12 13.44 -4.89
CA THR A 280 -2.04 13.01 -5.78
C THR A 280 -2.29 11.56 -6.24
N LYS A 281 -2.36 11.36 -7.55
CA LYS A 281 -2.49 10.02 -8.15
C LYS A 281 -1.11 9.38 -8.23
N VAL A 282 -1.03 8.08 -7.92
CA VAL A 282 0.21 7.30 -7.94
C VAL A 282 0.07 6.13 -8.90
N MET A 283 0.97 6.01 -9.85
CA MET A 283 1.02 4.91 -10.82
C MET A 283 2.34 4.16 -10.64
N VAL A 284 2.27 2.96 -10.09
CA VAL A 284 3.42 2.06 -9.95
C VAL A 284 3.67 1.33 -11.26
N ASN A 285 4.93 1.09 -11.60
CA ASN A 285 5.32 0.51 -12.89
C ASN A 285 4.82 1.30 -14.10
N ALA A 286 4.68 2.61 -13.94
CA ALA A 286 4.44 3.49 -15.07
C ALA A 286 5.63 3.36 -16.05
N PRO A 287 5.38 3.16 -17.35
CA PRO A 287 6.45 2.99 -18.32
C PRO A 287 7.51 4.08 -18.15
N ALA A 288 8.78 3.68 -18.10
CA ALA A 288 9.92 4.60 -17.97
C ALA A 288 10.00 5.57 -19.16
N ASP A 289 9.32 5.23 -20.23
CA ASP A 289 9.36 5.92 -21.49
C ASP A 289 8.20 6.90 -21.61
N ASN A 290 8.51 8.18 -21.71
CA ASN A 290 7.59 9.27 -22.06
C ASN A 290 6.95 9.13 -23.45
N ARG A 291 7.10 8.00 -24.13
CA ARG A 291 6.51 7.72 -25.44
C ARG A 291 4.97 7.70 -25.44
N LEU A 292 4.32 7.76 -24.28
CA LEU A 292 2.87 7.88 -24.18
C LEU A 292 2.37 9.31 -24.24
N GLU A 293 3.23 10.31 -24.03
CA GLU A 293 2.89 11.72 -24.16
C GLU A 293 3.93 12.42 -25.03
N LYS A 294 3.75 12.36 -26.33
CA LYS A 294 4.55 13.12 -27.31
C LYS A 294 4.21 14.62 -27.33
N PHE A 295 3.32 15.07 -26.48
CA PHE A 295 3.02 16.47 -26.29
C PHE A 295 3.66 16.99 -25.02
N GLN A 296 4.18 18.19 -25.10
CA GLN A 296 4.70 18.89 -23.95
C GLN A 296 3.58 19.63 -23.21
N VAL A 297 3.75 19.83 -21.91
CA VAL A 297 2.73 20.38 -21.03
C VAL A 297 3.20 21.68 -20.42
N VAL A 298 2.36 22.72 -20.50
CA VAL A 298 2.61 24.00 -19.85
C VAL A 298 2.75 23.80 -18.34
N GLY A 299 3.84 24.27 -17.80
CA GLY A 299 4.23 24.11 -16.40
C GLY A 299 5.26 23.00 -16.18
N ASP A 300 5.04 21.80 -16.70
CA ASP A 300 6.02 20.69 -16.59
C ASP A 300 7.24 20.90 -17.51
N ASN A 301 6.99 21.38 -18.72
CA ASN A 301 8.00 21.62 -19.75
C ASN A 301 8.28 23.12 -19.98
N GLY A 302 7.88 23.97 -19.05
CA GLY A 302 8.02 25.42 -19.15
C GLY A 302 6.74 26.14 -19.56
N LYS A 303 6.88 27.39 -20.01
CA LYS A 303 5.78 28.17 -20.57
C LYS A 303 5.50 27.71 -22.00
N ALA A 304 4.32 28.04 -22.53
CA ALA A 304 3.98 27.70 -23.92
C ALA A 304 5.00 28.22 -24.94
N GLN A 305 5.62 29.38 -24.66
CA GLN A 305 6.70 29.93 -25.50
C GLN A 305 7.96 29.08 -25.47
N ASP A 306 8.32 28.51 -24.32
CA ASP A 306 9.49 27.62 -24.18
C ASP A 306 9.27 26.32 -24.96
N ILE A 307 8.01 25.86 -25.04
CA ILE A 307 7.61 24.62 -25.71
C ILE A 307 7.48 24.78 -27.23
N ALA A 308 6.81 25.82 -27.68
CA ALA A 308 6.42 26.01 -29.08
C ALA A 308 7.28 27.05 -29.83
N GLY A 309 8.14 27.80 -29.13
CA GLY A 309 8.97 28.82 -29.73
C GLY A 309 8.20 29.76 -30.61
N ASP A 310 8.66 29.97 -31.85
CA ASP A 310 8.01 30.83 -32.84
C ASP A 310 6.68 30.29 -33.41
N GLU A 311 6.38 29.01 -33.10
CA GLU A 311 5.13 28.35 -33.52
C GLU A 311 3.95 28.65 -32.55
N VAL A 312 4.19 29.31 -31.43
CA VAL A 312 3.24 29.53 -30.32
C VAL A 312 1.90 30.11 -30.75
N LEU A 313 1.89 31.01 -31.75
CA LEU A 313 0.68 31.68 -32.27
C LEU A 313 0.21 31.11 -33.62
N LYS A 314 0.83 30.06 -34.15
CA LYS A 314 0.44 29.49 -35.43
C LYS A 314 -0.83 28.64 -35.33
N ALA A 315 -1.56 28.54 -36.45
CA ALA A 315 -2.75 27.72 -36.53
C ALA A 315 -2.45 26.20 -36.43
N SER A 316 -1.19 25.79 -36.67
CA SER A 316 -0.68 24.44 -36.50
C SER A 316 -0.26 24.11 -35.07
N THR A 317 -0.33 25.05 -34.14
CA THR A 317 -0.14 24.78 -32.72
C THR A 317 -1.50 24.70 -32.04
N VAL A 318 -1.78 23.55 -31.41
CA VAL A 318 -3.05 23.30 -30.74
C VAL A 318 -2.80 23.19 -29.23
N TYR A 319 -3.54 23.95 -28.47
CA TYR A 319 -3.56 23.90 -27.01
C TYR A 319 -4.77 23.14 -26.54
N VAL A 320 -4.57 22.04 -25.82
CA VAL A 320 -5.65 21.25 -25.21
C VAL A 320 -5.61 21.49 -23.70
N TYR A 321 -6.64 22.14 -23.19
CA TYR A 321 -6.78 22.52 -21.79
C TYR A 321 -7.04 21.33 -20.89
N PRO A 322 -6.76 21.41 -19.59
CA PRO A 322 -7.05 20.33 -18.64
C PRO A 322 -8.51 19.91 -18.57
N ASP A 323 -9.43 20.83 -18.89
CA ASP A 323 -10.88 20.59 -18.91
C ASP A 323 -11.38 19.99 -20.26
N GLY A 324 -10.49 19.68 -21.20
CA GLY A 324 -10.81 19.10 -22.49
C GLY A 324 -11.18 20.12 -23.59
N ARG A 325 -11.27 21.42 -23.29
CA ARG A 325 -11.36 22.44 -24.36
C ARG A 325 -10.05 22.47 -25.13
N TYR A 326 -10.12 22.94 -26.37
CA TYR A 326 -8.94 23.14 -27.21
C TYR A 326 -9.04 24.43 -28.01
N MET A 327 -7.90 25.01 -28.35
CA MET A 327 -7.80 26.21 -29.19
C MET A 327 -6.54 26.16 -30.05
N ARG A 328 -6.59 26.78 -31.23
CA ARG A 328 -5.39 26.99 -32.05
C ARG A 328 -4.58 28.18 -31.53
N GLY A 329 -3.28 28.17 -31.72
CA GLY A 329 -2.41 29.28 -31.35
C GLY A 329 -2.87 30.61 -31.99
N SER A 330 -3.31 30.56 -33.24
CA SER A 330 -3.88 31.75 -33.93
C SER A 330 -5.16 32.33 -33.31
N GLN A 331 -5.85 31.55 -32.47
CA GLN A 331 -7.10 31.97 -31.82
C GLN A 331 -6.87 32.50 -30.40
N ILE A 332 -5.77 32.10 -29.74
CA ILE A 332 -5.50 32.48 -28.34
C ILE A 332 -4.94 33.90 -28.22
N GLY A 333 -4.10 34.31 -29.17
CA GLY A 333 -3.37 35.55 -29.13
C GLY A 333 -2.25 35.59 -28.05
N ALA A 334 -1.33 36.53 -28.14
CA ALA A 334 -0.15 36.61 -27.28
C ALA A 334 -0.50 36.73 -25.78
N ALA A 335 -1.51 37.52 -25.43
CA ALA A 335 -1.95 37.71 -24.05
C ALA A 335 -2.61 36.42 -23.46
N GLY A 336 -3.28 35.67 -24.31
CA GLY A 336 -3.90 34.40 -23.91
C GLY A 336 -2.88 33.27 -23.67
N VAL A 337 -1.84 33.23 -24.48
CA VAL A 337 -0.72 32.25 -24.33
C VAL A 337 -0.03 32.42 -22.97
N LEU A 338 0.14 33.63 -22.49
CA LEU A 338 0.73 33.92 -21.19
C LEU A 338 -0.14 33.51 -20.01
N LYS A 339 -1.45 33.30 -20.24
CA LYS A 339 -2.45 32.89 -19.23
C LYS A 339 -2.89 31.45 -19.34
N LEU A 340 -2.22 30.64 -20.17
CA LEU A 340 -2.53 29.22 -20.28
C LEU A 340 -2.40 28.53 -18.92
N PRO A 341 -3.43 27.81 -18.49
CA PRO A 341 -3.38 27.14 -17.22
C PRO A 341 -2.35 26.01 -17.22
N TYR A 342 -1.79 25.76 -16.05
CA TYR A 342 -0.95 24.61 -15.81
C TYR A 342 -1.65 23.31 -16.28
N GLY A 343 -0.91 22.41 -16.91
CA GLY A 343 -1.46 21.16 -17.43
C GLY A 343 -2.02 21.28 -18.86
N THR A 344 -1.98 22.46 -19.48
CA THR A 344 -2.35 22.62 -20.90
C THR A 344 -1.34 21.88 -21.78
N LYS A 345 -1.82 20.97 -22.62
CA LYS A 345 -1.01 20.18 -23.55
C LYS A 345 -0.80 20.98 -24.82
N VAL A 346 0.43 20.98 -25.32
CA VAL A 346 0.83 21.74 -26.51
C VAL A 346 1.19 20.80 -27.64
N LEU A 347 0.42 20.85 -28.72
CA LEU A 347 0.62 20.05 -29.93
C LEU A 347 1.13 20.96 -31.03
N VAL A 348 2.43 20.89 -31.35
CA VAL A 348 3.08 21.70 -32.40
C VAL A 348 3.11 20.95 -33.73
N GLY A 349 2.67 21.58 -34.81
CA GLY A 349 2.59 20.97 -36.13
C GLY A 349 1.36 20.10 -36.37
N TYR A 350 0.29 20.33 -35.62
CA TYR A 350 -0.93 19.53 -35.70
C TYR A 350 -2.08 20.24 -36.41
N GLU A 351 -2.88 19.45 -37.14
CA GLU A 351 -4.16 19.86 -37.65
C GLU A 351 -5.30 19.32 -36.77
N ILE A 352 -6.39 20.05 -36.74
CA ILE A 352 -7.65 19.63 -36.17
C ILE A 352 -8.50 19.03 -37.27
N GLY A 353 -8.67 17.71 -37.25
CA GLY A 353 -9.45 17.00 -38.23
C GLY A 353 -10.97 17.11 -38.09
N GLY A 354 -11.41 17.64 -36.92
CA GLY A 354 -12.82 17.76 -36.56
C GLY A 354 -13.38 16.54 -35.84
N PRO A 355 -14.68 16.57 -35.49
CA PRO A 355 -15.31 15.48 -34.79
C PRO A 355 -15.49 14.24 -35.69
N ILE A 356 -15.32 13.09 -35.08
CA ILE A 356 -15.58 11.78 -35.70
C ILE A 356 -17.07 11.50 -35.66
N SER A 357 -17.58 10.92 -36.74
CA SER A 357 -18.96 10.40 -36.82
C SER A 357 -19.02 9.16 -37.73
N SER A 358 -20.15 8.48 -37.77
CA SER A 358 -20.37 7.35 -38.71
C SER A 358 -20.22 7.75 -40.17
N SER A 359 -20.63 8.97 -40.53
CA SER A 359 -20.46 9.52 -41.88
C SER A 359 -19.07 10.14 -42.13
N ARG A 360 -18.28 10.35 -41.08
CA ARG A 360 -16.93 10.93 -41.14
C ARG A 360 -15.98 10.18 -40.20
N PRO A 361 -15.63 8.93 -40.56
CA PRO A 361 -14.71 8.14 -39.74
C PRO A 361 -13.28 8.70 -39.80
N ALA A 362 -12.45 8.35 -38.81
CA ALA A 362 -11.08 8.84 -38.73
C ALA A 362 -10.24 8.59 -39.98
N ALA A 363 -10.45 7.45 -40.62
CA ALA A 363 -9.78 7.08 -41.86
C ALA A 363 -10.12 8.03 -43.02
N SER A 364 -11.32 8.59 -43.09
CA SER A 364 -11.70 9.57 -44.12
C SER A 364 -11.04 10.96 -43.91
N ILE A 365 -10.58 11.24 -42.71
CA ILE A 365 -9.97 12.54 -42.35
C ILE A 365 -8.46 12.54 -42.59
N CYS A 366 -7.76 11.49 -42.19
CA CYS A 366 -6.29 11.42 -42.26
C CYS A 366 -5.73 10.09 -42.79
N GLY A 367 -6.55 9.29 -43.50
CA GLY A 367 -6.14 7.99 -44.04
C GLY A 367 -5.64 7.05 -42.92
N ASN A 368 -4.71 6.18 -43.27
CA ASN A 368 -4.15 5.21 -42.30
C ASN A 368 -3.37 5.86 -41.14
N ARG A 369 -3.10 7.17 -41.23
CA ARG A 369 -2.40 7.91 -40.14
C ARG A 369 -3.21 7.97 -38.85
N TRP A 370 -4.51 7.74 -38.86
CA TRP A 370 -5.31 7.75 -37.64
C TRP A 370 -4.84 6.73 -36.59
N ARG A 371 -4.19 5.62 -37.02
CA ARG A 371 -3.57 4.61 -36.13
C ARG A 371 -2.16 4.96 -35.66
N SER A 372 -1.63 6.11 -36.09
CA SER A 372 -0.29 6.53 -35.72
C SER A 372 -0.22 6.89 -34.22
N PRO A 373 0.91 6.62 -33.55
CA PRO A 373 1.17 7.13 -32.21
C PRO A 373 1.24 8.67 -32.16
N ASP A 374 1.40 9.34 -33.32
CA ASP A 374 1.42 10.80 -33.47
C ASP A 374 0.05 11.39 -33.83
N THR A 375 -0.98 10.59 -33.87
CA THR A 375 -2.37 11.04 -34.04
C THR A 375 -3.07 10.88 -32.70
N TYR A 376 -3.83 11.89 -32.30
CA TYR A 376 -4.54 11.88 -31.00
C TYR A 376 -6.03 12.05 -31.19
N PHE A 377 -6.79 11.33 -30.36
CA PHE A 377 -8.23 11.50 -30.19
C PHE A 377 -8.50 12.15 -28.86
N LEU A 378 -9.26 13.23 -28.82
CA LEU A 378 -9.77 13.81 -27.60
C LEU A 378 -11.09 13.12 -27.26
N ILE A 379 -11.04 12.25 -26.27
CA ILE A 379 -12.17 11.43 -25.81
C ILE A 379 -12.38 11.73 -24.33
N ALA A 380 -13.55 12.20 -23.95
CA ALA A 380 -13.90 12.54 -22.56
C ALA A 380 -12.83 13.44 -21.87
N GLY A 381 -12.28 14.41 -22.60
CA GLY A 381 -11.26 15.34 -22.11
C GLY A 381 -9.82 14.79 -22.08
N ALA A 382 -9.60 13.55 -22.47
CA ALA A 382 -8.29 12.93 -22.54
C ALA A 382 -7.79 12.80 -24.00
N LEU A 383 -6.50 13.07 -24.23
CA LEU A 383 -5.83 12.79 -25.50
C LEU A 383 -5.37 11.33 -25.52
N VAL A 384 -5.94 10.53 -26.41
CA VAL A 384 -5.63 9.11 -26.62
C VAL A 384 -4.88 8.93 -27.93
N PRO A 385 -3.66 8.35 -27.95
CA PRO A 385 -2.93 8.09 -29.18
C PRO A 385 -3.70 7.13 -30.11
N GLY A 386 -3.67 7.37 -31.42
CA GLY A 386 -4.34 6.53 -32.40
C GLY A 386 -3.91 5.06 -32.35
N SER A 387 -2.65 4.80 -32.01
CA SER A 387 -2.14 3.43 -31.82
C SER A 387 -2.77 2.66 -30.65
N LYS A 388 -3.55 3.34 -29.80
CA LYS A 388 -4.24 2.77 -28.63
C LYS A 388 -5.75 2.81 -28.72
N VAL A 389 -6.29 3.33 -29.81
CA VAL A 389 -7.73 3.44 -30.02
C VAL A 389 -8.22 2.23 -30.78
N ASP A 390 -9.23 1.55 -30.24
CA ASP A 390 -9.98 0.51 -30.92
C ASP A 390 -11.01 1.18 -31.83
N ASP A 391 -10.97 0.87 -33.12
CA ASP A 391 -11.83 1.46 -34.16
C ASP A 391 -13.33 1.36 -33.82
N ALA A 392 -13.72 0.22 -33.27
CA ALA A 392 -15.11 -0.04 -32.85
C ALA A 392 -15.55 0.78 -31.61
N LYS A 393 -14.62 1.46 -30.92
CA LYS A 393 -14.85 2.15 -29.65
C LYS A 393 -14.60 3.66 -29.69
N ILE A 394 -14.40 4.21 -30.90
CA ILE A 394 -14.26 5.67 -31.02
C ILE A 394 -15.65 6.30 -30.87
N PRO A 395 -15.90 7.07 -29.81
CA PRO A 395 -17.22 7.68 -29.62
C PRO A 395 -17.46 8.76 -30.67
N SER A 396 -18.70 8.84 -31.16
CA SER A 396 -19.14 9.95 -32.00
C SER A 396 -18.90 11.28 -31.27
N GLY A 397 -18.35 12.27 -31.99
CA GLY A 397 -17.97 13.54 -31.41
C GLY A 397 -16.53 13.63 -30.92
N ALA A 398 -15.76 12.53 -30.88
CA ALA A 398 -14.34 12.58 -30.55
C ALA A 398 -13.59 13.47 -31.54
N MET A 399 -12.77 14.39 -31.04
CA MET A 399 -11.96 15.28 -31.88
C MET A 399 -10.66 14.61 -32.27
N LEU A 400 -10.27 14.77 -33.52
CA LEU A 400 -9.04 14.20 -34.07
C LEU A 400 -7.99 15.27 -34.29
N PHE A 401 -6.77 15.02 -33.80
CA PHE A 401 -5.57 15.82 -34.01
C PHE A 401 -4.49 14.97 -34.66
N PHE A 402 -3.93 15.44 -35.77
CA PHE A 402 -2.92 14.66 -36.52
C PHE A 402 -1.85 15.59 -37.09
N LYS A 403 -0.61 15.08 -37.22
CA LYS A 403 0.47 15.80 -37.90
C LYS A 403 0.25 15.82 -39.41
N ARG A 404 0.62 16.94 -40.01
CA ARG A 404 0.72 17.02 -41.51
C ARG A 404 1.73 16.07 -42.10
#